data_c79809ddd6c4b2a36a4fe885aa822a3a
#
_entry.id   c79809ddd6c4b2a36a4fe885aa822a3a
#
_cell.length_a   1.000
_cell.length_b   1.000
_cell.length_c   1.000
_cell.angle_alpha   90.00
_cell.angle_beta   90.00
_cell.angle_gamma   90.00
#
_symmetry.space_group_name_H-M   'P 1'
#
loop_
_entity.id
_entity.type
_entity.pdbx_description
1 polymer ?
#
loop_
_entity_poly.entity_id
_entity_poly.type
_entity_poly.pdbx_seq_one_letter_code
_entity_poly.pdbx_strand_id
1 'polypeptide(L)'
;REVARLLLARAGLSLDDVHVGSSSWHGLKAEPTADAALVVAKIGDAELVELLSSGSYRLLPVADSLQFAMDEPIYHPALLTEANYPGSRFPEGGLATIATTAFLAARSDAPPILVQTVLERIFTHSFVEQNGILTAERAAHWSGHAWHPTAREFFHAYQGSSALAR
;
A
#
# COMPACT_ATOMS: atom_id res chain seq x y z
N ARG A 1 9.82 -8.96 -4.99
CA ARG A 1 10.98 -9.77 -4.57
C ARG A 1 11.79 -9.10 -3.46
N GLU A 2 12.05 -7.79 -3.53
CA GLU A 2 12.89 -7.08 -2.55
C GLU A 2 12.32 -7.15 -1.13
N VAL A 3 11.06 -6.83 -0.92
CA VAL A 3 10.44 -6.90 0.42
C VAL A 3 10.47 -8.33 0.98
N ALA A 4 10.31 -9.36 0.13
CA ALA A 4 10.41 -10.75 0.57
C ALA A 4 11.84 -11.07 1.06
N ARG A 5 12.86 -10.63 0.32
CA ARG A 5 14.27 -10.79 0.72
C ARG A 5 14.55 -10.13 2.07
N LEU A 6 14.06 -8.90 2.27
CA LEU A 6 14.23 -8.18 3.53
C LEU A 6 13.55 -8.88 4.72
N LEU A 7 12.32 -9.37 4.52
CA LEU A 7 11.59 -10.10 5.56
C LEU A 7 12.24 -11.45 5.90
N LEU A 8 12.70 -12.20 4.90
CA LEU A 8 13.41 -13.46 5.11
C LEU A 8 14.74 -13.23 5.83
N ALA A 9 15.51 -12.23 5.43
CA ALA A 9 16.77 -11.89 6.09
C ALA A 9 16.60 -11.57 7.58
N ARG A 10 15.51 -10.92 7.98
CA ARG A 10 15.17 -10.67 9.39
C ARG A 10 14.80 -11.93 10.15
N ALA A 11 14.28 -12.93 9.46
CA ALA A 11 14.03 -14.26 10.03
C ALA A 11 15.29 -15.17 10.01
N GLY A 12 16.44 -14.66 9.59
CA GLY A 12 17.67 -15.43 9.46
C GLY A 12 17.67 -16.37 8.24
N LEU A 13 16.80 -16.12 7.26
CA LEU A 13 16.65 -16.91 6.05
C LEU A 13 17.11 -16.11 4.80
N SER A 14 17.47 -16.82 3.77
CA SER A 14 17.77 -16.27 2.43
C SER A 14 16.73 -16.75 1.41
N LEU A 15 16.76 -16.19 0.22
CA LEU A 15 15.93 -16.70 -0.89
C LEU A 15 16.33 -18.10 -1.33
N ASP A 16 17.54 -18.53 -1.04
CA ASP A 16 18.06 -19.86 -1.37
C ASP A 16 17.55 -20.95 -0.40
N ASP A 17 17.09 -20.53 0.79
CA ASP A 17 16.52 -21.44 1.80
C ASP A 17 15.03 -21.75 1.54
N VAL A 18 14.40 -21.08 0.58
CA VAL A 18 12.98 -21.20 0.27
C VAL A 18 12.73 -21.35 -1.22
N HIS A 19 11.74 -22.14 -1.58
CA HIS A 19 11.29 -22.19 -2.96
C HIS A 19 10.36 -21.02 -3.27
N VAL A 20 10.82 -20.06 -4.09
CA VAL A 20 10.07 -18.84 -4.42
C VAL A 20 9.39 -18.99 -5.77
N GLY A 21 8.08 -18.96 -5.77
CA GLY A 21 7.23 -18.87 -6.95
C GLY A 21 6.49 -17.54 -7.03
N SER A 22 5.75 -17.35 -8.11
CA SER A 22 4.73 -16.29 -8.22
C SER A 22 3.40 -16.92 -8.55
N SER A 23 2.34 -16.44 -7.90
CA SER A 23 0.98 -16.89 -8.15
C SER A 23 0.04 -15.72 -8.32
N SER A 24 -1.03 -15.92 -9.08
CA SER A 24 -2.16 -15.01 -9.11
C SER A 24 -3.10 -15.29 -7.93
N TRP A 25 -4.01 -14.39 -7.65
CA TRP A 25 -5.11 -14.61 -6.71
C TRP A 25 -5.88 -15.91 -7.01
N HIS A 26 -6.15 -16.15 -8.29
CA HIS A 26 -6.82 -17.38 -8.73
C HIS A 26 -6.01 -18.63 -8.39
N GLY A 27 -4.71 -18.60 -8.60
CA GLY A 27 -3.82 -19.71 -8.25
C GLY A 27 -3.78 -20.00 -6.74
N LEU A 28 -3.73 -18.96 -5.91
CA LEU A 28 -3.79 -19.12 -4.46
C LEU A 28 -5.12 -19.71 -3.96
N LYS A 29 -6.24 -19.40 -4.64
CA LYS A 29 -7.56 -19.94 -4.32
C LYS A 29 -7.75 -21.38 -4.79
N ALA A 30 -7.32 -21.69 -6.01
CA ALA A 30 -7.58 -22.97 -6.65
C ALA A 30 -6.69 -24.11 -6.12
N GLU A 31 -5.42 -23.83 -5.92
CA GLU A 31 -4.44 -24.82 -5.46
C GLU A 31 -3.48 -24.16 -4.46
N PRO A 32 -3.73 -24.26 -3.15
CA PRO A 32 -2.84 -23.72 -2.14
C PRO A 32 -1.57 -24.57 -2.03
N THR A 33 -0.65 -24.39 -2.97
CA THR A 33 0.63 -25.11 -3.03
C THR A 33 1.74 -24.41 -2.27
N ALA A 34 1.52 -23.15 -1.87
CA ALA A 34 2.49 -22.36 -1.13
C ALA A 34 2.19 -22.42 0.37
N ASP A 35 3.23 -22.71 1.18
CA ASP A 35 3.13 -22.68 2.65
C ASP A 35 2.88 -21.26 3.18
N ALA A 36 3.39 -20.24 2.47
CA ALA A 36 3.16 -18.82 2.75
C ALA A 36 3.14 -17.99 1.46
N ALA A 37 2.40 -16.88 1.49
CA ALA A 37 2.38 -15.91 0.40
C ALA A 37 2.63 -14.49 0.93
N LEU A 38 3.54 -13.77 0.27
CA LEU A 38 3.69 -12.34 0.46
C LEU A 38 2.79 -11.61 -0.53
N VAL A 39 1.88 -10.83 0.00
CA VAL A 39 0.88 -10.09 -0.78
C VAL A 39 1.11 -8.59 -0.63
N VAL A 40 1.09 -7.87 -1.74
CA VAL A 40 1.05 -6.41 -1.76
C VAL A 40 -0.31 -6.01 -2.34
N ALA A 41 -1.17 -5.48 -1.50
CA ALA A 41 -2.53 -5.09 -1.87
C ALA A 41 -2.95 -3.82 -1.12
N LYS A 42 -3.99 -3.15 -1.61
CA LYS A 42 -4.61 -2.09 -0.82
C LYS A 42 -5.32 -2.71 0.40
N ILE A 43 -5.41 -1.94 1.49
CA ILE A 43 -6.19 -2.36 2.66
C ILE A 43 -7.67 -2.55 2.24
N GLY A 44 -8.26 -3.68 2.63
CA GLY A 44 -9.62 -4.03 2.26
C GLY A 44 -9.79 -4.49 0.80
N ASP A 45 -8.71 -4.96 0.17
CA ASP A 45 -8.78 -5.54 -1.17
C ASP A 45 -9.76 -6.72 -1.21
N ALA A 46 -10.71 -6.68 -2.17
CA ALA A 46 -11.81 -7.63 -2.22
C ALA A 46 -11.35 -9.09 -2.43
N GLU A 47 -10.31 -9.31 -3.23
CA GLU A 47 -9.77 -10.65 -3.48
C GLU A 47 -9.06 -11.20 -2.24
N LEU A 48 -8.37 -10.34 -1.50
CA LEU A 48 -7.75 -10.72 -0.23
C LEU A 48 -8.82 -10.99 0.85
N VAL A 49 -9.88 -10.17 0.91
CA VAL A 49 -11.02 -10.44 1.81
C VAL A 49 -11.62 -11.82 1.53
N GLU A 50 -11.89 -12.14 0.25
CA GLU A 50 -12.43 -13.43 -0.15
C GLU A 50 -11.49 -14.60 0.21
N LEU A 51 -10.19 -14.44 -0.05
CA LEU A 51 -9.16 -15.44 0.27
C LEU A 51 -9.12 -15.74 1.79
N LEU A 52 -9.14 -14.70 2.62
CA LEU A 52 -9.12 -14.84 4.08
C LEU A 52 -10.44 -15.42 4.62
N SER A 53 -11.58 -15.03 4.03
CA SER A 53 -12.90 -15.55 4.42
C SER A 53 -13.06 -17.02 4.11
N SER A 54 -12.30 -17.59 3.16
CA SER A 54 -12.30 -19.03 2.89
C SER A 54 -11.77 -19.87 4.07
N GLY A 55 -11.03 -19.26 4.99
CA GLY A 55 -10.38 -19.94 6.11
C GLY A 55 -9.12 -20.73 5.76
N SER A 56 -8.77 -20.84 4.49
CA SER A 56 -7.57 -21.55 4.02
C SER A 56 -6.28 -20.78 4.32
N TYR A 57 -6.39 -19.46 4.45
CA TYR A 57 -5.27 -18.58 4.73
C TYR A 57 -5.55 -17.69 5.94
N ARG A 58 -4.49 -17.27 6.58
CA ARG A 58 -4.51 -16.27 7.65
C ARG A 58 -3.38 -15.29 7.46
N LEU A 59 -3.59 -14.05 7.87
CA LEU A 59 -2.52 -13.06 7.92
C LEU A 59 -1.55 -13.40 9.06
N LEU A 60 -0.28 -13.19 8.80
CA LEU A 60 0.79 -13.30 9.80
C LEU A 60 1.32 -11.88 10.09
N PRO A 61 1.62 -11.58 11.37
CA PRO A 61 2.20 -10.29 11.69
C PRO A 61 3.62 -10.18 11.12
N VAL A 62 4.00 -8.97 10.74
CA VAL A 62 5.40 -8.63 10.51
C VAL A 62 5.98 -8.22 11.85
N ALA A 63 6.81 -9.08 12.43
CA ALA A 63 7.48 -8.81 13.68
C ALA A 63 8.34 -7.52 13.53
N ASP A 64 8.36 -6.73 14.60
CA ASP A 64 9.16 -5.49 14.65
C ASP A 64 8.90 -4.54 13.46
N SER A 65 7.64 -4.41 13.01
CA SER A 65 7.25 -3.58 11.87
C SER A 65 7.70 -2.13 12.00
N LEU A 66 7.76 -1.60 13.23
CA LEU A 66 8.30 -0.26 13.52
C LEU A 66 9.80 -0.20 13.21
N GLN A 67 10.58 -1.16 13.72
CA GLN A 67 12.04 -1.20 13.46
C GLN A 67 12.29 -1.43 11.96
N PHE A 68 11.48 -2.27 11.31
CA PHE A 68 11.56 -2.45 9.87
C PHE A 68 11.40 -1.13 9.11
N ALA A 69 10.43 -0.32 9.48
CA ALA A 69 10.18 0.99 8.84
C ALA A 69 11.30 2.01 9.15
N MET A 70 11.98 1.91 10.28
CA MET A 70 13.12 2.76 10.60
C MET A 70 14.35 2.39 9.75
N ASP A 71 14.57 1.11 9.49
CA ASP A 71 15.69 0.62 8.67
C ASP A 71 15.45 0.81 7.18
N GLU A 72 14.17 0.75 6.76
CA GLU A 72 13.75 0.81 5.36
C GLU A 72 12.70 1.93 5.17
N PRO A 73 13.12 3.19 4.99
CA PRO A 73 12.25 4.38 5.05
C PRO A 73 11.13 4.46 3.99
N ILE A 74 11.14 3.59 2.98
CA ILE A 74 10.04 3.49 2.00
C ILE A 74 8.81 2.76 2.57
N TYR A 75 8.98 2.10 3.72
CA TYR A 75 7.90 1.43 4.43
C TYR A 75 7.52 2.23 5.69
N HIS A 76 6.32 2.02 6.15
CA HIS A 76 5.83 2.54 7.42
C HIS A 76 5.04 1.45 8.16
N PRO A 77 5.03 1.46 9.50
CA PRO A 77 4.26 0.49 10.25
C PRO A 77 2.78 0.71 10.01
N ALA A 78 2.03 -0.38 9.91
CA ALA A 78 0.59 -0.36 9.76
C ALA A 78 -0.05 -1.40 10.69
N LEU A 79 -1.30 -1.15 11.04
CA LEU A 79 -2.12 -2.02 11.88
C LEU A 79 -3.35 -2.43 11.07
N LEU A 80 -3.54 -3.73 10.88
CA LEU A 80 -4.73 -4.30 10.29
C LEU A 80 -5.68 -4.76 11.39
N THR A 81 -6.97 -4.53 11.18
CA THR A 81 -8.03 -4.91 12.11
C THR A 81 -9.15 -5.65 11.38
N GLU A 82 -10.07 -6.22 12.12
CA GLU A 82 -11.26 -6.86 11.55
C GLU A 82 -12.09 -5.90 10.69
N ALA A 83 -12.08 -4.60 10.98
CA ALA A 83 -12.74 -3.59 10.15
C ALA A 83 -12.17 -3.52 8.72
N ASN A 84 -10.88 -3.86 8.54
CA ASN A 84 -10.24 -3.90 7.23
C ASN A 84 -10.57 -5.18 6.45
N TYR A 85 -10.79 -6.30 7.17
CA TYR A 85 -11.04 -7.62 6.60
C TYR A 85 -12.13 -8.35 7.39
N PRO A 86 -13.41 -8.02 7.15
CA PRO A 86 -14.53 -8.60 7.88
C PRO A 86 -14.56 -10.14 7.80
N GLY A 87 -14.84 -10.80 8.91
CA GLY A 87 -14.88 -12.26 8.99
C GLY A 87 -13.52 -12.94 9.15
N SER A 88 -12.43 -12.20 9.11
CA SER A 88 -11.08 -12.72 9.40
C SER A 88 -10.79 -12.66 10.90
N ARG A 89 -10.01 -13.61 11.41
CA ARG A 89 -9.60 -13.62 12.82
C ARG A 89 -8.35 -12.76 13.01
N PHE A 90 -8.46 -11.78 13.89
CA PHE A 90 -7.34 -10.93 14.30
C PHE A 90 -7.02 -11.13 15.78
N PRO A 91 -5.76 -10.95 16.19
CA PRO A 91 -5.43 -10.86 17.61
C PRO A 91 -6.08 -9.60 18.22
N GLU A 92 -6.28 -9.62 19.54
CA GLU A 92 -6.71 -8.43 20.27
C GLU A 92 -5.71 -7.27 20.02
N GLY A 93 -6.23 -6.09 19.67
CA GLY A 93 -5.41 -4.95 19.30
C GLY A 93 -4.99 -4.89 17.82
N GLY A 94 -5.32 -5.92 17.01
CA GLY A 94 -5.01 -5.95 15.58
C GLY A 94 -3.72 -6.67 15.23
N LEU A 95 -3.36 -6.66 13.96
CA LEU A 95 -2.19 -7.34 13.40
C LEU A 95 -1.22 -6.33 12.82
N ALA A 96 -0.01 -6.28 13.38
CA ALA A 96 1.05 -5.39 12.91
C ALA A 96 1.58 -5.86 11.55
N THR A 97 1.75 -4.93 10.64
CA THR A 97 2.31 -5.15 9.31
C THR A 97 3.11 -3.93 8.85
N ILE A 98 3.62 -3.98 7.64
CA ILE A 98 4.26 -2.86 6.96
C ILE A 98 3.41 -2.41 5.78
N ALA A 99 3.40 -1.14 5.52
CA ALA A 99 2.77 -0.54 4.35
C ALA A 99 3.77 0.30 3.57
N THR A 100 3.47 0.56 2.32
CA THR A 100 4.23 1.49 1.48
C THR A 100 3.27 2.40 0.72
N THR A 101 3.76 3.55 0.30
CA THR A 101 2.98 4.50 -0.47
C THR A 101 3.12 4.20 -1.95
N ALA A 102 2.01 4.09 -2.65
CA ALA A 102 1.99 4.05 -4.10
C ALA A 102 2.11 5.47 -4.67
N PHE A 103 2.92 5.63 -5.70
CA PHE A 103 3.14 6.91 -6.38
C PHE A 103 2.65 6.83 -7.82
N LEU A 104 2.07 7.92 -8.29
CA LEU A 104 1.92 8.16 -9.71
C LEU A 104 3.16 8.91 -10.21
N ALA A 105 3.93 8.29 -11.09
CA ALA A 105 5.08 8.91 -11.72
C ALA A 105 4.71 9.40 -13.12
N ALA A 106 5.08 10.63 -13.45
CA ALA A 106 5.00 11.17 -14.78
C ALA A 106 6.41 11.49 -15.30
N ARG A 107 6.64 11.32 -16.59
CA ARG A 107 7.87 11.80 -17.22
C ARG A 107 7.95 13.32 -17.07
N SER A 108 9.15 13.85 -16.93
CA SER A 108 9.36 15.31 -16.79
C SER A 108 8.90 16.13 -18.00
N ASP A 109 8.85 15.50 -19.18
CA ASP A 109 8.39 16.06 -20.45
C ASP A 109 6.95 15.64 -20.81
N ALA A 110 6.20 15.08 -19.87
CA ALA A 110 4.80 14.73 -20.11
C ALA A 110 3.97 15.99 -20.42
N PRO A 111 3.04 15.93 -21.40
CA PRO A 111 2.21 17.07 -21.72
C PRO A 111 1.45 17.59 -20.50
N PRO A 112 1.50 18.89 -20.17
CA PRO A 112 0.83 19.47 -19.00
C PRO A 112 -0.65 19.10 -18.91
N ILE A 113 -1.36 19.17 -20.03
CA ILE A 113 -2.80 18.84 -20.08
C ILE A 113 -3.08 17.40 -19.69
N LEU A 114 -2.21 16.46 -20.07
CA LEU A 114 -2.36 15.06 -19.68
C LEU A 114 -2.19 14.90 -18.17
N VAL A 115 -1.14 15.48 -17.60
CA VAL A 115 -0.87 15.41 -16.15
C VAL A 115 -2.03 16.04 -15.37
N GLN A 116 -2.50 17.21 -15.78
CA GLN A 116 -3.62 17.89 -15.16
C GLN A 116 -4.89 17.03 -15.20
N THR A 117 -5.27 16.51 -16.39
CA THR A 117 -6.45 15.69 -16.57
C THR A 117 -6.42 14.45 -15.67
N VAL A 118 -5.26 13.78 -15.55
CA VAL A 118 -5.09 12.61 -14.69
C VAL A 118 -5.26 13.00 -13.21
N LEU A 119 -4.65 14.09 -12.76
CA LEU A 119 -4.78 14.56 -11.38
C LEU A 119 -6.22 14.94 -11.04
N GLU A 120 -6.90 15.70 -11.90
CA GLU A 120 -8.31 16.06 -11.74
C GLU A 120 -9.20 14.82 -11.61
N ARG A 121 -8.88 13.76 -12.36
CA ARG A 121 -9.65 12.51 -12.31
C ARG A 121 -9.39 11.68 -11.06
N ILE A 122 -8.12 11.55 -10.67
CA ILE A 122 -7.70 10.78 -9.49
C ILE A 122 -8.20 11.43 -8.19
N PHE A 123 -8.14 12.74 -8.10
CA PHE A 123 -8.54 13.49 -6.91
C PHE A 123 -10.01 13.93 -6.90
N THR A 124 -10.87 13.31 -7.72
CA THR A 124 -12.32 13.41 -7.49
C THR A 124 -12.69 12.68 -6.20
N HIS A 125 -13.65 13.26 -5.46
CA HIS A 125 -14.11 12.68 -4.18
C HIS A 125 -14.49 11.21 -4.31
N SER A 126 -15.28 10.84 -5.32
CA SER A 126 -15.69 9.47 -5.55
C SER A 126 -14.53 8.51 -5.83
N PHE A 127 -13.52 8.93 -6.60
CA PHE A 127 -12.36 8.08 -6.89
C PHE A 127 -11.47 7.90 -5.66
N VAL A 128 -11.26 8.96 -4.88
CA VAL A 128 -10.50 8.93 -3.62
C VAL A 128 -11.14 7.95 -2.63
N GLU A 129 -12.45 8.04 -2.42
CA GLU A 129 -13.16 7.16 -1.49
C GLU A 129 -13.16 5.70 -1.95
N GLN A 130 -13.49 5.45 -3.22
CA GLN A 130 -13.54 4.08 -3.77
C GLN A 130 -12.21 3.36 -3.76
N ASN A 131 -11.10 4.10 -3.90
CA ASN A 131 -9.77 3.51 -4.01
C ASN A 131 -8.92 3.67 -2.74
N GLY A 132 -9.41 4.35 -1.71
CA GLY A 132 -8.70 4.53 -0.45
C GLY A 132 -7.37 5.27 -0.60
N ILE A 133 -7.27 6.18 -1.58
CA ILE A 133 -6.08 7.01 -1.79
C ILE A 133 -6.11 8.27 -0.91
N LEU A 134 -4.98 8.95 -0.80
CA LEU A 134 -4.92 10.22 -0.08
C LEU A 134 -5.78 11.27 -0.78
N THR A 135 -6.41 12.15 0.01
CA THR A 135 -7.05 13.36 -0.54
C THR A 135 -6.00 14.31 -1.13
N ALA A 136 -6.43 15.22 -2.01
CA ALA A 136 -5.52 16.20 -2.62
C ALA A 136 -4.81 17.07 -1.57
N GLU A 137 -5.52 17.46 -0.50
CA GLU A 137 -4.94 18.24 0.61
C GLU A 137 -3.81 17.49 1.30
N ARG A 138 -4.00 16.20 1.58
CA ARG A 138 -2.96 15.36 2.20
C ARG A 138 -1.82 15.08 1.24
N ALA A 139 -2.11 14.82 -0.02
CA ALA A 139 -1.10 14.61 -1.06
C ALA A 139 -0.24 15.87 -1.30
N ALA A 140 -0.83 17.07 -1.17
CA ALA A 140 -0.12 18.35 -1.32
C ALA A 140 1.03 18.57 -0.31
N HIS A 141 1.04 17.85 0.82
CA HIS A 141 2.12 17.90 1.82
C HIS A 141 3.25 16.92 1.58
N TRP A 142 3.23 16.20 0.45
CA TRP A 142 4.31 15.28 0.10
C TRP A 142 5.63 16.00 -0.18
N SER A 143 6.73 15.50 0.36
CA SER A 143 8.06 16.10 0.26
C SER A 143 9.16 15.15 -0.24
N GLY A 144 8.81 13.93 -0.69
CA GLY A 144 9.79 12.89 -1.00
C GLY A 144 10.55 13.09 -2.32
N HIS A 145 9.85 13.39 -3.41
CA HIS A 145 10.41 13.57 -4.76
C HIS A 145 9.99 14.88 -5.38
N ALA A 146 10.74 15.31 -6.40
CA ALA A 146 10.39 16.50 -7.16
C ALA A 146 9.05 16.30 -7.89
N TRP A 147 8.18 17.27 -7.78
CA TRP A 147 6.91 17.30 -8.49
C TRP A 147 7.12 17.62 -9.98
N HIS A 148 6.33 16.99 -10.85
CA HIS A 148 6.10 17.53 -12.18
C HIS A 148 5.57 18.98 -12.07
N PRO A 149 6.00 19.94 -12.92
CA PRO A 149 5.57 21.35 -12.81
C PRO A 149 4.04 21.51 -12.69
N THR A 150 3.28 20.86 -13.57
CA THR A 150 1.81 20.89 -13.54
C THR A 150 1.24 20.28 -12.25
N ALA A 151 1.85 19.23 -11.71
CA ALA A 151 1.40 18.65 -10.44
C ALA A 151 1.66 19.60 -9.26
N ARG A 152 2.77 20.33 -9.29
CA ARG A 152 3.06 21.37 -8.29
C ARG A 152 2.01 22.48 -8.32
N GLU A 153 1.64 22.96 -9.49
CA GLU A 153 0.59 23.98 -9.66
C GLU A 153 -0.76 23.46 -9.17
N PHE A 154 -1.12 22.25 -9.56
CA PHE A 154 -2.36 21.60 -9.10
C PHE A 154 -2.45 21.54 -7.58
N PHE A 155 -1.43 21.02 -6.90
CA PHE A 155 -1.45 20.88 -5.45
C PHE A 155 -1.24 22.18 -4.69
N HIS A 156 -0.64 23.21 -5.32
CA HIS A 156 -0.48 24.52 -4.69
C HIS A 156 -1.83 25.15 -4.31
N ALA A 157 -2.87 24.89 -5.09
CA ALA A 157 -4.23 25.35 -4.77
C ALA A 157 -4.78 24.75 -3.46
N TYR A 158 -4.34 23.56 -3.08
CA TYR A 158 -4.77 22.87 -1.85
C TYR A 158 -3.91 23.23 -0.62
N GLN A 159 -2.68 23.67 -0.81
CA GLN A 159 -1.81 24.11 0.29
C GLN A 159 -2.31 25.41 0.93
N GLY A 160 -2.94 26.30 0.15
CA GLY A 160 -3.49 27.59 0.63
C GLY A 160 -4.80 27.44 1.40
N SER A 161 -5.59 26.41 1.15
CA SER A 161 -6.92 26.22 1.75
C SER A 161 -6.87 25.84 3.24
N SER A 162 -5.82 25.17 3.68
CA SER A 162 -5.65 24.79 5.10
C SER A 162 -5.18 25.94 6.02
N ALA A 163 -4.69 27.04 5.45
CA ALA A 163 -4.27 28.21 6.24
C ALA A 163 -5.45 29.09 6.69
N LEU A 164 -6.62 28.95 6.07
CA LEU A 164 -7.83 29.72 6.38
C LEU A 164 -8.81 29.01 7.33
N ALA A 165 -8.51 27.77 7.71
CA ALA A 165 -9.37 26.94 8.58
C ALA A 165 -8.84 26.79 10.03
N ARG A 166 -8.01 27.74 10.49
CA ARG A 166 -7.55 27.83 11.90
C ARG A 166 -8.12 29.05 12.59
#